data_e05982ac376e68627b36be0158ebe6db
#
_entry.id   e05982ac376e68627b36be0158ebe6db
#
_cell.length_a   1.000
_cell.length_b   1.000
_cell.length_c   1.000
_cell.angle_alpha   90.00
_cell.angle_beta   90.00
_cell.angle_gamma   90.00
#
_symmetry.space_group_name_H-M   'P 1'
#
loop_
_entity.id
_entity.type
_entity.pdbx_description
1 polymer ?
#
loop_
_entity_poly.entity_id
_entity_poly.type
_entity_poly.pdbx_seq_one_letter_code
_entity_poly.pdbx_strand_id
1 'polypeptide(L)'
;MHRIPSYLLVLLFCPVFYTVFCTVSGNTAVAENPSTNSPKAPQSPQAPQEAGLKPFLGPPRFDAQRVYKAERHPNVAVAIDGTVLVTLGNSRLLVRRSDDGGKTFGEPIPIADPGFQGGGLTVDETTGEVLAFAESGHPPAPLQIYRSRDHGKTWERQQSKIEPDSHGNTPSMHMNEHGITLRHGEHAGRLLRPARFYGAANRPEEYANHYTTAIYSDDGGASWKTSDPFPENGTGEATVAERADGTIYYNTRCHWDQNPRPTRRRAAVSKDGGETWKDFKVVDVLPDGLQHRAYGCMGGLVRLPIHGRDIFCFSNIDTKGERRERVTVWGSFDGGETWPVKRLVESGPSAYSSLNAGRPHTPSEGQIYLHYEAGNGSKLARFNLTWLLGGERTGDGEVPAWATQL
;
A
#
# COMPACT_ATOMS: atom_id res chain seq x y z
N MET A 1 -49.96 -30.40 35.16
CA MET A 1 -49.48 -31.78 35.45
C MET A 1 -47.97 -31.73 35.30
N HIS A 2 -47.28 -31.62 36.40
CA HIS A 2 -46.41 -32.60 37.09
C HIS A 2 -45.29 -33.13 36.16
N ARG A 3 -43.99 -33.09 36.43
CA ARG A 3 -43.16 -32.99 37.66
C ARG A 3 -41.72 -32.64 37.33
N ILE A 4 -41.05 -32.01 38.31
CA ILE A 4 -39.63 -31.69 38.53
C ILE A 4 -38.98 -32.92 39.25
N PRO A 5 -37.68 -32.95 39.61
CA PRO A 5 -36.34 -32.85 38.98
C PRO A 5 -35.44 -34.06 39.33
N SER A 6 -34.18 -34.07 38.88
CA SER A 6 -33.14 -34.89 39.51
C SER A 6 -31.78 -34.20 39.52
N TYR A 7 -31.26 -34.07 40.73
CA TYR A 7 -29.90 -33.64 41.08
C TYR A 7 -28.86 -34.71 40.77
N LEU A 8 -27.66 -34.35 40.40
CA LEU A 8 -26.50 -35.23 40.51
C LEU A 8 -25.29 -34.50 41.07
N LEU A 9 -24.67 -35.20 41.96
CA LEU A 9 -23.70 -34.92 43.00
C LEU A 9 -22.29 -34.67 42.44
N VAL A 10 -21.60 -33.69 43.05
CA VAL A 10 -20.17 -33.40 42.86
C VAL A 10 -19.35 -34.31 43.75
N LEU A 11 -18.33 -34.97 43.19
CA LEU A 11 -17.27 -35.63 43.96
C LEU A 11 -15.92 -35.01 43.61
N LEU A 12 -15.35 -34.36 44.64
CA LEU A 12 -13.97 -33.88 44.68
C LEU A 12 -13.02 -35.05 44.95
N PHE A 13 -11.99 -35.23 44.11
CA PHE A 13 -10.82 -36.06 44.46
C PHE A 13 -9.56 -35.19 44.45
N CYS A 14 -8.88 -35.18 45.58
CA CYS A 14 -7.58 -34.61 45.83
C CYS A 14 -6.52 -35.74 45.77
N PRO A 15 -5.41 -35.63 45.07
CA PRO A 15 -4.27 -36.52 45.27
C PRO A 15 -3.14 -35.84 46.06
N VAL A 16 -2.73 -36.56 47.09
CA VAL A 16 -1.62 -36.30 48.02
C VAL A 16 -0.27 -36.53 47.26
N PHE A 17 0.63 -35.57 47.41
CA PHE A 17 2.03 -35.73 46.98
C PHE A 17 2.83 -36.52 48.00
N TYR A 18 3.50 -37.58 47.56
CA TYR A 18 4.59 -38.24 48.30
C TYR A 18 5.95 -37.84 47.70
N THR A 19 6.79 -37.25 48.53
CA THR A 19 8.19 -36.93 48.21
C THR A 19 9.07 -38.06 48.74
N VAL A 20 9.81 -38.71 47.85
CA VAL A 20 10.87 -39.67 48.23
C VAL A 20 12.22 -39.04 47.97
N PHE A 21 12.99 -38.84 49.03
CA PHE A 21 14.42 -38.52 48.94
C PHE A 21 15.23 -39.80 48.78
N CYS A 22 16.05 -39.89 47.73
CA CYS A 22 17.10 -40.87 47.61
C CYS A 22 18.43 -40.15 47.41
N THR A 23 19.33 -40.23 48.39
CA THR A 23 20.71 -39.79 48.32
C THR A 23 21.57 -40.97 47.84
N VAL A 24 22.33 -40.76 46.76
CA VAL A 24 23.44 -41.65 46.41
C VAL A 24 24.66 -40.77 46.03
N SER A 25 25.72 -41.00 46.78
CA SER A 25 27.05 -40.39 46.58
C SER A 25 27.84 -41.18 45.53
N GLY A 26 28.59 -40.46 44.70
CA GLY A 26 29.86 -41.02 44.25
C GLY A 26 30.17 -40.98 42.75
N ASN A 27 31.24 -40.27 42.48
CA ASN A 27 32.25 -40.39 41.45
C ASN A 27 32.13 -39.51 40.19
N THR A 28 33.07 -38.60 40.16
CA THR A 28 33.48 -37.75 39.06
C THR A 28 34.03 -38.52 37.85
N ALA A 29 33.36 -38.34 36.71
CA ALA A 29 34.01 -38.54 35.38
C ALA A 29 33.68 -37.29 34.56
N VAL A 30 34.73 -36.57 34.16
CA VAL A 30 34.65 -35.43 33.25
C VAL A 30 34.35 -35.98 31.85
N ALA A 31 33.13 -35.75 31.36
CA ALA A 31 32.80 -35.99 29.93
C ALA A 31 32.60 -34.63 29.25
N GLU A 32 33.34 -34.44 28.16
CA GLU A 32 33.22 -33.28 27.28
C GLU A 32 31.81 -33.11 26.77
N ASN A 33 31.29 -31.88 26.90
CA ASN A 33 29.95 -31.52 26.45
C ASN A 33 29.96 -31.40 24.90
N PRO A 34 29.10 -32.11 24.15
CA PRO A 34 28.81 -31.76 22.77
C PRO A 34 28.03 -30.43 22.74
N SER A 35 28.54 -29.48 21.96
CA SER A 35 27.89 -28.18 21.72
C SER A 35 26.42 -28.38 21.25
N THR A 36 25.47 -28.13 22.13
CA THR A 36 24.06 -28.04 21.76
C THR A 36 23.86 -26.75 21.02
N ASN A 37 23.73 -26.83 19.69
CA ASN A 37 23.12 -25.79 18.88
C ASN A 37 21.65 -25.69 19.28
N SER A 38 21.38 -24.91 20.31
CA SER A 38 19.99 -24.47 20.59
C SER A 38 19.48 -23.66 19.40
N PRO A 39 18.28 -23.95 18.87
CA PRO A 39 17.71 -23.11 17.82
C PRO A 39 17.62 -21.68 18.34
N LYS A 40 18.22 -20.74 17.61
CA LYS A 40 18.16 -19.30 17.89
C LYS A 40 16.69 -18.91 17.96
N ALA A 41 16.24 -18.38 19.09
CA ALA A 41 14.88 -17.88 19.25
C ALA A 41 14.57 -16.93 18.08
N PRO A 42 13.33 -16.95 17.53
CA PRO A 42 12.96 -16.02 16.47
C PRO A 42 13.23 -14.59 16.96
N GLN A 43 14.06 -13.88 16.22
CA GLN A 43 14.33 -12.46 16.50
C GLN A 43 13.00 -11.71 16.38
N SER A 44 12.71 -10.89 17.37
CA SER A 44 11.55 -9.96 17.31
C SER A 44 11.65 -9.19 15.98
N PRO A 45 10.50 -8.96 15.30
CA PRO A 45 10.49 -8.19 14.05
C PRO A 45 11.23 -6.88 14.27
N GLN A 46 12.26 -6.61 13.47
CA GLN A 46 12.91 -5.30 13.51
C GLN A 46 11.94 -4.29 12.92
N ALA A 47 11.76 -3.16 13.60
CA ALA A 47 10.98 -2.05 13.07
C ALA A 47 11.50 -1.68 11.67
N PRO A 48 10.60 -1.28 10.74
CA PRO A 48 10.98 -0.90 9.39
C PRO A 48 12.06 0.17 9.41
N GLN A 49 13.17 -0.09 8.71
CA GLN A 49 14.30 0.84 8.70
C GLN A 49 13.96 2.08 7.86
N GLU A 50 14.17 3.26 8.43
CA GLU A 50 14.14 4.53 7.72
C GLU A 50 15.56 5.00 7.43
N ALA A 51 15.76 5.59 6.25
CA ALA A 51 17.04 6.14 5.80
C ALA A 51 17.20 7.62 6.20
N GLY A 52 18.40 8.13 6.03
CA GLY A 52 18.61 9.57 5.93
C GLY A 52 18.15 10.11 4.57
N LEU A 53 18.12 11.43 4.42
CA LEU A 53 17.78 12.12 3.16
C LEU A 53 18.85 11.89 2.06
N LYS A 54 20.11 11.74 2.45
CA LYS A 54 21.28 11.72 1.56
C LYS A 54 21.18 10.73 0.37
N PRO A 55 20.69 9.48 0.51
CA PRO A 55 20.57 8.56 -0.63
C PRO A 55 19.64 9.05 -1.74
N PHE A 56 18.64 9.89 -1.41
CA PHE A 56 17.69 10.46 -2.35
C PHE A 56 18.19 11.73 -3.05
N LEU A 57 19.32 12.26 -2.62
CA LEU A 57 19.96 13.47 -3.16
C LEU A 57 21.15 13.10 -4.09
N GLY A 58 21.98 14.10 -4.45
CA GLY A 58 23.09 13.99 -5.38
C GLY A 58 22.74 14.49 -6.78
N PRO A 59 23.50 14.15 -7.83
CA PRO A 59 23.14 14.56 -9.20
C PRO A 59 21.74 14.09 -9.58
N PRO A 60 20.97 14.92 -10.32
CA PRO A 60 19.63 14.52 -10.78
C PRO A 60 19.70 13.24 -11.61
N ARG A 61 18.91 12.23 -11.25
CA ARG A 61 18.84 10.94 -11.94
C ARG A 61 17.41 10.71 -12.40
N PHE A 62 17.27 10.31 -13.66
CA PHE A 62 16.01 9.90 -14.26
C PHE A 62 16.28 8.92 -15.40
N ASP A 63 15.60 7.82 -15.39
CA ASP A 63 15.47 6.91 -16.53
C ASP A 63 14.07 6.28 -16.55
N ALA A 64 13.64 5.85 -17.72
CA ALA A 64 12.36 5.17 -17.89
C ALA A 64 12.49 4.03 -18.90
N GLN A 65 11.92 2.88 -18.57
CA GLN A 65 11.93 1.70 -19.45
C GLN A 65 10.54 1.09 -19.56
N ARG A 66 10.26 0.46 -20.70
CA ARG A 66 9.03 -0.32 -20.89
C ARG A 66 9.13 -1.63 -20.14
N VAL A 67 8.14 -1.91 -19.27
CA VAL A 67 8.10 -3.16 -18.48
C VAL A 67 7.02 -4.12 -18.98
N TYR A 68 5.93 -3.60 -19.55
CA TYR A 68 4.91 -4.42 -20.20
C TYR A 68 4.52 -3.83 -21.56
N LYS A 69 4.17 -4.71 -22.52
CA LYS A 69 3.80 -4.32 -23.89
C LYS A 69 2.28 -4.26 -24.11
N ALA A 70 1.51 -4.85 -23.22
CA ALA A 70 0.05 -4.91 -23.27
C ALA A 70 -0.50 -4.92 -21.84
N GLU A 71 -1.81 -4.97 -21.67
CA GLU A 71 -2.54 -4.93 -20.41
C GLU A 71 -2.61 -3.52 -19.80
N ARG A 72 -3.35 -3.39 -18.69
CA ARG A 72 -3.61 -2.12 -18.01
C ARG A 72 -3.43 -2.27 -16.50
N HIS A 73 -3.58 -1.17 -15.79
CA HIS A 73 -3.63 -1.09 -14.33
C HIS A 73 -2.28 -1.37 -13.67
N PRO A 74 -1.29 -0.48 -13.86
CA PRO A 74 0.04 -0.62 -13.29
C PRO A 74 0.02 -0.40 -11.77
N ASN A 75 0.85 -1.17 -11.07
CA ASN A 75 1.19 -0.91 -9.69
C ASN A 75 2.65 -1.28 -9.43
N VAL A 76 3.30 -0.61 -8.48
CA VAL A 76 4.67 -0.90 -8.04
C VAL A 76 4.72 -1.03 -6.52
N ALA A 77 5.44 -2.04 -6.05
CA ALA A 77 5.80 -2.18 -4.65
C ALA A 77 7.29 -2.55 -4.53
N VAL A 78 7.90 -2.23 -3.40
CA VAL A 78 9.27 -2.62 -3.10
C VAL A 78 9.26 -3.49 -1.84
N ALA A 79 9.63 -4.76 -2.01
CA ALA A 79 9.72 -5.72 -0.92
C ALA A 79 10.82 -5.32 0.07
N ILE A 80 10.84 -5.91 1.26
CA ILE A 80 11.76 -5.51 2.33
C ILE A 80 13.23 -5.74 1.98
N ASP A 81 13.53 -6.70 1.09
CA ASP A 81 14.89 -6.99 0.59
C ASP A 81 15.30 -6.04 -0.57
N GLY A 82 14.45 -5.09 -0.96
CA GLY A 82 14.69 -4.17 -2.06
C GLY A 82 14.26 -4.67 -3.43
N THR A 83 13.70 -5.88 -3.54
CA THR A 83 13.11 -6.38 -4.79
C THR A 83 12.00 -5.46 -5.26
N VAL A 84 12.10 -4.96 -6.48
CA VAL A 84 11.08 -4.12 -7.10
C VAL A 84 10.07 -5.01 -7.81
N LEU A 85 8.81 -4.91 -7.40
CA LEU A 85 7.68 -5.67 -7.91
C LEU A 85 6.80 -4.75 -8.75
N VAL A 86 6.66 -5.01 -10.05
CA VAL A 86 5.75 -4.28 -10.94
C VAL A 86 4.62 -5.21 -11.35
N THR A 87 3.39 -4.84 -11.04
CA THR A 87 2.21 -5.60 -11.43
C THR A 87 1.44 -4.91 -12.54
N LEU A 88 0.76 -5.71 -13.31
CA LEU A 88 -0.16 -5.26 -14.35
C LEU A 88 -1.24 -6.33 -14.55
N GLY A 89 -2.51 -5.92 -14.80
CA GLY A 89 -3.52 -6.94 -15.04
C GLY A 89 -4.92 -6.41 -15.31
N ASN A 90 -5.48 -6.87 -16.43
CA ASN A 90 -6.86 -6.62 -16.84
C ASN A 90 -7.61 -7.95 -17.10
N SER A 91 -6.91 -8.99 -17.51
CA SER A 91 -7.43 -10.35 -17.71
C SER A 91 -6.68 -11.38 -16.87
N ARG A 92 -5.46 -11.09 -16.54
CA ARG A 92 -4.57 -11.85 -15.64
C ARG A 92 -3.82 -10.88 -14.76
N LEU A 93 -3.67 -11.18 -13.48
CA LEU A 93 -2.79 -10.41 -12.60
C LEU A 93 -1.39 -11.00 -12.68
N LEU A 94 -0.45 -10.23 -13.22
CA LEU A 94 0.94 -10.60 -13.42
C LEU A 94 1.85 -9.73 -12.58
N VAL A 95 3.00 -10.27 -12.16
CA VAL A 95 4.10 -9.53 -11.55
C VAL A 95 5.42 -9.81 -12.28
N ARG A 96 6.24 -8.79 -12.48
CA ARG A 96 7.66 -8.94 -12.83
C ARG A 96 8.50 -8.42 -11.67
N ARG A 97 9.65 -9.06 -11.47
CA ARG A 97 10.57 -8.80 -10.37
C ARG A 97 11.89 -8.25 -10.89
N SER A 98 12.47 -7.34 -10.12
CA SER A 98 13.82 -6.84 -10.32
C SER A 98 14.58 -6.90 -9.00
N ASP A 99 15.70 -7.58 -9.00
CA ASP A 99 16.59 -7.73 -7.83
C ASP A 99 17.79 -6.74 -7.88
N ASP A 100 17.84 -5.87 -8.91
CA ASP A 100 18.94 -4.93 -9.18
C ASP A 100 18.53 -3.44 -9.10
N GLY A 101 17.48 -3.16 -8.30
CA GLY A 101 16.97 -1.80 -8.13
C GLY A 101 16.17 -1.28 -9.33
N GLY A 102 15.49 -2.17 -10.04
CA GLY A 102 14.62 -1.82 -11.17
C GLY A 102 15.36 -1.58 -12.49
N LYS A 103 16.62 -2.03 -12.62
CA LYS A 103 17.39 -1.90 -13.88
C LYS A 103 16.96 -2.95 -14.90
N THR A 104 16.79 -4.18 -14.45
CA THR A 104 16.30 -5.30 -15.28
C THR A 104 15.15 -6.02 -14.61
N PHE A 105 14.29 -6.64 -15.42
CA PHE A 105 13.13 -7.39 -14.95
C PHE A 105 13.11 -8.79 -15.51
N GLY A 106 12.81 -9.78 -14.64
CA GLY A 106 12.57 -11.16 -15.02
C GLY A 106 11.31 -11.33 -15.86
N GLU A 107 11.01 -12.56 -16.26
CA GLU A 107 9.77 -12.90 -16.98
C GLU A 107 8.52 -12.66 -16.10
N PRO A 108 7.36 -12.40 -16.69
CA PRO A 108 6.12 -12.25 -15.94
C PRO A 108 5.74 -13.53 -15.19
N ILE A 109 5.43 -13.39 -13.91
CA ILE A 109 4.94 -14.46 -13.03
C ILE A 109 3.45 -14.26 -12.82
N PRO A 110 2.57 -15.25 -13.06
CA PRO A 110 1.16 -15.13 -12.76
C PRO A 110 0.91 -15.16 -11.25
N ILE A 111 0.13 -14.18 -10.76
CA ILE A 111 -0.44 -14.17 -9.41
C ILE A 111 -1.83 -14.83 -9.47
N ALA A 112 -2.67 -14.40 -10.43
CA ALA A 112 -3.99 -14.96 -10.69
C ALA A 112 -4.24 -15.02 -12.20
N ASP A 113 -4.69 -16.18 -12.69
CA ASP A 113 -5.04 -16.43 -14.09
C ASP A 113 -6.25 -17.38 -14.16
N PRO A 114 -7.46 -16.96 -14.54
CA PRO A 114 -7.81 -15.56 -14.80
C PRO A 114 -7.78 -14.70 -13.53
N GLY A 115 -7.65 -13.38 -13.70
CA GLY A 115 -7.67 -12.45 -12.58
C GLY A 115 -7.67 -10.99 -13.06
N PHE A 116 -8.44 -10.17 -12.39
CA PHE A 116 -8.49 -8.74 -12.60
C PHE A 116 -7.80 -8.04 -11.43
N GLN A 117 -7.00 -7.04 -11.68
CA GLN A 117 -6.24 -6.42 -10.61
C GLN A 117 -7.16 -5.78 -9.57
N GLY A 118 -7.11 -6.30 -8.35
CA GLY A 118 -7.81 -5.79 -7.18
C GLY A 118 -6.98 -4.76 -6.41
N GLY A 119 -6.42 -3.77 -7.10
CA GLY A 119 -5.56 -2.75 -6.50
C GLY A 119 -4.09 -3.18 -6.38
N GLY A 120 -3.30 -2.36 -5.70
CA GLY A 120 -1.87 -2.59 -5.55
C GLY A 120 -1.50 -3.69 -4.55
N LEU A 121 -0.24 -4.08 -4.56
CA LEU A 121 0.31 -5.01 -3.58
C LEU A 121 0.35 -4.37 -2.19
N THR A 122 0.41 -5.20 -1.16
CA THR A 122 0.67 -4.76 0.22
C THR A 122 1.87 -5.54 0.75
N VAL A 123 2.91 -4.84 1.14
CA VAL A 123 4.08 -5.45 1.79
C VAL A 123 3.87 -5.40 3.29
N ASP A 124 3.82 -6.55 3.93
CA ASP A 124 3.90 -6.66 5.38
C ASP A 124 5.37 -6.47 5.79
N GLU A 125 5.70 -5.29 6.30
CA GLU A 125 7.07 -4.96 6.69
C GLU A 125 7.52 -5.68 7.97
N THR A 126 6.60 -6.30 8.71
CA THR A 126 6.93 -7.06 9.94
C THR A 126 7.39 -8.47 9.61
N THR A 127 6.86 -9.07 8.56
CA THR A 127 7.17 -10.45 8.16
C THR A 127 7.98 -10.54 6.86
N GLY A 128 7.93 -9.49 6.02
CA GLY A 128 8.48 -9.47 4.67
C GLY A 128 7.58 -10.12 3.62
N GLU A 129 6.42 -10.59 4.02
CA GLU A 129 5.44 -11.19 3.10
C GLU A 129 4.77 -10.12 2.23
N VAL A 130 4.28 -10.53 1.06
CA VAL A 130 3.60 -9.64 0.12
C VAL A 130 2.21 -10.18 -0.17
N LEU A 131 1.22 -9.33 -0.02
CA LEU A 131 -0.18 -9.64 -0.34
C LEU A 131 -0.58 -9.03 -1.68
N ALA A 132 -1.31 -9.80 -2.48
CA ALA A 132 -1.91 -9.35 -3.73
C ALA A 132 -3.42 -9.62 -3.70
N PHE A 133 -4.18 -8.73 -4.32
CA PHE A 133 -5.63 -8.79 -4.37
C PHE A 133 -6.06 -8.89 -5.84
N ALA A 134 -6.84 -9.90 -6.15
CA ALA A 134 -7.36 -10.13 -7.49
C ALA A 134 -8.87 -10.33 -7.44
N GLU A 135 -9.58 -9.67 -8.33
CA GLU A 135 -11.00 -9.84 -8.51
C GLU A 135 -11.27 -10.75 -9.71
N SER A 136 -12.37 -11.47 -9.72
CA SER A 136 -12.70 -12.37 -10.83
C SER A 136 -13.08 -11.65 -12.12
N GLY A 137 -13.28 -10.34 -12.05
CA GLY A 137 -13.60 -9.44 -13.15
C GLY A 137 -13.73 -8.00 -12.65
N HIS A 138 -14.25 -7.10 -13.51
CA HIS A 138 -14.52 -5.73 -13.07
C HIS A 138 -15.56 -5.70 -11.95
N PRO A 139 -15.32 -4.99 -10.82
CA PRO A 139 -16.26 -4.94 -9.70
C PRO A 139 -17.64 -4.35 -10.06
N PRO A 140 -18.67 -4.76 -9.32
CA PRO A 140 -18.68 -5.72 -8.21
C PRO A 140 -18.37 -7.15 -8.63
N ALA A 141 -17.36 -7.77 -8.05
CA ALA A 141 -16.89 -9.12 -8.38
C ALA A 141 -16.26 -9.79 -7.16
N PRO A 142 -16.26 -11.14 -7.08
CA PRO A 142 -15.59 -11.86 -6.00
C PRO A 142 -14.09 -11.54 -5.95
N LEU A 143 -13.61 -11.23 -4.73
CA LEU A 143 -12.22 -10.93 -4.44
C LEU A 143 -11.47 -12.17 -3.96
N GLN A 144 -10.23 -12.32 -4.40
CA GLN A 144 -9.29 -13.35 -3.97
C GLN A 144 -8.01 -12.68 -3.47
N ILE A 145 -7.46 -13.20 -2.39
CA ILE A 145 -6.20 -12.70 -1.80
C ILE A 145 -5.13 -13.77 -2.01
N TYR A 146 -3.96 -13.34 -2.45
CA TYR A 146 -2.77 -14.16 -2.64
C TYR A 146 -1.64 -13.65 -1.77
N ARG A 147 -0.79 -14.55 -1.32
CA ARG A 147 0.36 -14.28 -0.48
C ARG A 147 1.64 -14.85 -1.09
N SER A 148 2.68 -14.05 -1.07
CA SER A 148 4.05 -14.47 -1.36
C SER A 148 4.91 -14.35 -0.11
N ARG A 149 5.71 -15.41 0.18
CA ARG A 149 6.67 -15.47 1.29
C ARG A 149 8.12 -15.39 0.83
N ASP A 150 8.33 -15.13 -0.45
CA ASP A 150 9.62 -15.18 -1.13
C ASP A 150 9.83 -13.95 -2.06
N HIS A 151 9.29 -12.80 -1.63
CA HIS A 151 9.38 -11.52 -2.34
C HIS A 151 8.86 -11.60 -3.79
N GLY A 152 7.71 -12.26 -3.97
CA GLY A 152 6.99 -12.29 -5.25
C GLY A 152 7.45 -13.37 -6.23
N LYS A 153 8.26 -14.36 -5.83
CA LYS A 153 8.63 -15.49 -6.70
C LYS A 153 7.50 -16.49 -6.85
N THR A 154 6.81 -16.80 -5.76
CA THR A 154 5.67 -17.72 -5.74
C THR A 154 4.49 -17.10 -5.00
N TRP A 155 3.28 -17.52 -5.34
CA TRP A 155 2.05 -16.98 -4.82
C TRP A 155 1.06 -18.07 -4.44
N GLU A 156 0.51 -17.98 -3.23
CA GLU A 156 -0.49 -18.92 -2.71
C GLU A 156 -1.79 -18.18 -2.42
N ARG A 157 -2.91 -18.75 -2.86
CA ARG A 157 -4.23 -18.22 -2.52
C ARG A 157 -4.50 -18.38 -1.03
N GLN A 158 -4.96 -17.29 -0.40
CA GLN A 158 -5.30 -17.24 1.01
C GLN A 158 -6.81 -17.30 1.22
N GLN A 159 -7.23 -17.90 2.33
CA GLN A 159 -8.56 -17.72 2.88
C GLN A 159 -8.50 -16.53 3.84
N SER A 160 -9.21 -15.46 3.52
CA SER A 160 -9.30 -14.27 4.38
C SER A 160 -10.73 -13.76 4.38
N LYS A 161 -11.17 -13.25 5.52
CA LYS A 161 -12.46 -12.61 5.67
C LYS A 161 -12.28 -11.10 5.65
N ILE A 162 -13.09 -10.39 4.88
CA ILE A 162 -13.20 -8.94 4.93
C ILE A 162 -14.56 -8.62 5.55
N GLU A 163 -14.58 -7.91 6.66
CA GLU A 163 -15.80 -7.45 7.31
C GLU A 163 -16.38 -6.25 6.55
N PRO A 164 -17.71 -6.14 6.42
CA PRO A 164 -18.34 -4.97 5.81
C PRO A 164 -18.04 -3.69 6.60
N ASP A 165 -18.20 -2.54 5.93
CA ASP A 165 -18.16 -1.23 6.57
C ASP A 165 -19.41 -0.96 7.45
N SER A 166 -19.48 0.22 8.08
CA SER A 166 -20.60 0.64 8.92
C SER A 166 -21.95 0.75 8.18
N HIS A 167 -21.93 0.78 6.85
CA HIS A 167 -23.14 0.74 6.01
C HIS A 167 -23.53 -0.70 5.60
N GLY A 168 -22.77 -1.71 6.01
CA GLY A 168 -23.00 -3.11 5.65
C GLY A 168 -22.45 -3.49 4.26
N ASN A 169 -21.61 -2.66 3.65
CA ASN A 169 -21.06 -2.88 2.31
C ASN A 169 -19.67 -3.51 2.37
N THR A 170 -19.45 -4.57 1.58
CA THR A 170 -18.12 -5.13 1.39
C THR A 170 -17.40 -4.38 0.27
N PRO A 171 -16.21 -3.81 0.54
CA PRO A 171 -15.50 -3.00 -0.44
C PRO A 171 -14.78 -3.86 -1.49
N SER A 172 -14.57 -3.25 -2.66
CA SER A 172 -13.66 -3.70 -3.71
C SER A 172 -12.29 -3.06 -3.51
N MET A 173 -11.23 -3.76 -3.95
CA MET A 173 -9.86 -3.24 -3.95
C MET A 173 -9.46 -2.64 -5.30
N HIS A 174 -10.30 -2.80 -6.32
CA HIS A 174 -9.98 -2.44 -7.70
C HIS A 174 -9.57 -0.97 -7.85
N MET A 175 -8.47 -0.77 -8.56
CA MET A 175 -7.91 0.54 -8.89
C MET A 175 -7.63 1.43 -7.66
N ASN A 176 -7.28 0.83 -6.53
CA ASN A 176 -6.67 1.52 -5.41
C ASN A 176 -5.16 1.29 -5.39
N GLU A 177 -4.42 2.20 -4.81
CA GLU A 177 -2.97 2.11 -4.69
C GLU A 177 -2.56 0.99 -3.73
N HIS A 178 -1.26 0.74 -3.60
CA HIS A 178 -0.71 -0.25 -2.69
C HIS A 178 -1.12 0.02 -1.23
N GLY A 179 -1.15 -1.04 -0.44
CA GLY A 179 -1.29 -0.94 1.02
C GLY A 179 0.06 -0.64 1.68
N ILE A 180 -0.01 -0.21 2.93
CA ILE A 180 1.14 0.10 3.77
C ILE A 180 1.09 -0.69 5.07
N THR A 181 2.26 -0.90 5.70
CA THR A 181 2.37 -1.31 7.11
C THR A 181 2.54 -0.06 7.95
N LEU A 182 1.68 0.16 8.94
CA LEU A 182 1.82 1.27 9.87
C LEU A 182 3.06 1.06 10.75
N ARG A 183 3.80 2.14 10.98
CA ARG A 183 5.10 2.12 11.67
C ARG A 183 5.07 2.78 13.04
N HIS A 184 4.05 3.60 13.29
CA HIS A 184 4.01 4.49 14.45
C HIS A 184 2.80 4.21 15.36
N GLY A 185 2.94 4.56 16.65
CA GLY A 185 1.86 4.51 17.61
C GLY A 185 1.39 3.11 17.99
N GLU A 186 0.19 3.02 18.53
CA GLU A 186 -0.42 1.78 19.03
C GLU A 186 -0.79 0.78 17.93
N HIS A 187 -0.93 1.25 16.69
CA HIS A 187 -1.26 0.43 15.53
C HIS A 187 -0.02 0.02 14.70
N ALA A 188 1.19 0.17 15.25
CA ALA A 188 2.40 -0.27 14.55
C ALA A 188 2.35 -1.77 14.21
N GLY A 189 2.59 -2.11 12.93
CA GLY A 189 2.44 -3.46 12.38
C GLY A 189 1.11 -3.73 11.70
N ARG A 190 0.09 -2.86 11.88
CA ARG A 190 -1.19 -2.94 11.16
C ARG A 190 -0.95 -2.80 9.65
N LEU A 191 -1.56 -3.67 8.88
CA LEU A 191 -1.67 -3.49 7.43
C LEU A 191 -2.88 -2.61 7.14
N LEU A 192 -2.68 -1.56 6.35
CA LEU A 192 -3.74 -0.65 5.91
C LEU A 192 -3.69 -0.49 4.40
N ARG A 193 -4.83 -0.57 3.73
CA ARG A 193 -4.90 -0.30 2.31
C ARG A 193 -6.19 0.42 1.90
N PRO A 194 -6.12 1.29 0.87
CA PRO A 194 -7.31 1.94 0.36
C PRO A 194 -8.22 0.93 -0.35
N ALA A 195 -9.51 1.20 -0.27
CA ALA A 195 -10.58 0.41 -0.85
C ALA A 195 -11.72 1.31 -1.32
N ARG A 196 -12.73 0.76 -1.98
CA ARG A 196 -13.89 1.53 -2.44
C ARG A 196 -15.15 0.69 -2.53
N PHE A 197 -16.29 1.35 -2.45
CA PHE A 197 -17.59 0.77 -2.74
C PHE A 197 -18.09 1.26 -4.12
N TYR A 198 -18.57 0.33 -4.94
CA TYR A 198 -19.00 0.60 -6.32
C TYR A 198 -20.52 0.82 -6.46
N GLY A 199 -21.27 0.83 -5.37
CA GLY A 199 -22.73 0.78 -5.48
C GLY A 199 -23.21 -0.51 -6.14
N ALA A 200 -24.33 -0.43 -6.83
CA ALA A 200 -24.90 -1.57 -7.56
C ALA A 200 -24.12 -1.89 -8.84
N ALA A 201 -23.41 -0.91 -9.42
CA ALA A 201 -22.64 -1.08 -10.64
C ALA A 201 -21.65 0.07 -10.87
N ASN A 202 -20.61 -0.19 -11.65
CA ASN A 202 -19.71 0.87 -12.14
C ASN A 202 -20.27 1.52 -13.40
N ARG A 203 -21.28 2.37 -13.22
CA ARG A 203 -21.95 3.15 -14.27
C ARG A 203 -22.05 4.62 -13.88
N PRO A 204 -22.09 5.56 -14.84
CA PRO A 204 -22.17 6.99 -14.55
C PRO A 204 -23.31 7.37 -13.60
N GLU A 205 -24.44 6.69 -13.68
CA GLU A 205 -25.63 6.93 -12.84
C GLU A 205 -25.37 6.61 -11.37
N GLU A 206 -24.43 5.70 -11.11
CA GLU A 206 -24.06 5.25 -9.76
C GLU A 206 -22.88 6.04 -9.17
N TYR A 207 -22.16 6.84 -9.95
CA TYR A 207 -20.94 7.50 -9.47
C TYR A 207 -21.13 8.40 -8.26
N ALA A 208 -22.32 9.01 -8.12
CA ALA A 208 -22.69 9.79 -6.94
C ALA A 208 -22.80 8.94 -5.66
N ASN A 209 -23.03 7.63 -5.81
CA ASN A 209 -23.19 6.67 -4.70
C ASN A 209 -21.89 5.94 -4.37
N HIS A 210 -20.86 6.06 -5.22
CA HIS A 210 -19.55 5.49 -4.92
C HIS A 210 -18.88 6.25 -3.78
N TYR A 211 -18.12 5.54 -2.97
CA TYR A 211 -17.25 6.15 -1.97
C TYR A 211 -16.00 5.31 -1.76
N THR A 212 -14.97 5.95 -1.27
CA THR A 212 -13.77 5.26 -0.82
C THR A 212 -13.86 4.94 0.66
N THR A 213 -13.12 3.94 1.07
CA THR A 213 -12.93 3.47 2.43
C THR A 213 -11.51 2.88 2.52
N ALA A 214 -11.17 2.23 3.60
CA ALA A 214 -9.96 1.42 3.70
C ALA A 214 -10.27 0.07 4.33
N ILE A 215 -9.42 -0.91 4.13
CA ILE A 215 -9.39 -2.11 4.95
C ILE A 215 -8.10 -2.17 5.74
N TYR A 216 -8.18 -2.69 6.96
CA TYR A 216 -7.04 -2.85 7.84
C TYR A 216 -7.03 -4.21 8.52
N SER A 217 -5.83 -4.69 8.84
CA SER A 217 -5.60 -5.99 9.48
C SER A 217 -4.54 -5.87 10.56
N ASP A 218 -4.84 -6.42 11.73
CA ASP A 218 -3.93 -6.51 12.87
C ASP A 218 -3.31 -7.91 13.03
N ASP A 219 -3.60 -8.82 12.09
CA ASP A 219 -3.18 -10.23 12.12
C ASP A 219 -2.41 -10.66 10.85
N GLY A 220 -1.73 -9.71 10.21
CA GLY A 220 -0.93 -9.98 9.01
C GLY A 220 -1.76 -10.35 7.78
N GLY A 221 -3.02 -9.92 7.71
CA GLY A 221 -3.90 -10.15 6.57
C GLY A 221 -4.69 -11.46 6.63
N ALA A 222 -4.74 -12.14 7.79
CA ALA A 222 -5.61 -13.30 7.98
C ALA A 222 -7.08 -12.88 8.04
N SER A 223 -7.37 -11.75 8.68
CA SER A 223 -8.68 -11.09 8.65
C SER A 223 -8.55 -9.59 8.44
N TRP A 224 -9.62 -8.98 7.91
CA TRP A 224 -9.66 -7.57 7.59
C TRP A 224 -10.96 -6.94 8.09
N LYS A 225 -10.83 -5.77 8.69
CA LYS A 225 -11.93 -4.87 9.00
C LYS A 225 -11.99 -3.76 7.96
N THR A 226 -13.17 -3.20 7.76
CA THR A 226 -13.36 -2.05 6.86
C THR A 226 -13.55 -0.79 7.70
N SER A 227 -12.86 0.30 7.33
CA SER A 227 -13.00 1.62 7.95
C SER A 227 -14.38 2.22 7.68
N ASP A 228 -14.70 3.27 8.40
CA ASP A 228 -15.80 4.13 8.01
C ASP A 228 -15.61 4.65 6.58
N PRO A 229 -16.70 4.93 5.86
CA PRO A 229 -16.63 5.59 4.56
C PRO A 229 -15.90 6.94 4.61
N PHE A 230 -15.24 7.28 3.50
CA PHE A 230 -14.66 8.61 3.31
C PHE A 230 -15.75 9.69 3.45
N PRO A 231 -15.44 10.88 3.96
CA PRO A 231 -16.45 11.92 4.27
C PRO A 231 -17.22 12.48 3.08
N GLU A 232 -16.88 12.12 1.85
CA GLU A 232 -17.57 12.55 0.63
C GLU A 232 -17.85 11.38 -0.31
N ASN A 233 -19.07 11.27 -0.80
CA ASN A 233 -19.43 10.36 -1.87
C ASN A 233 -18.94 10.88 -3.25
N GLY A 234 -19.09 10.06 -4.29
CA GLY A 234 -18.55 10.37 -5.62
C GLY A 234 -17.04 10.16 -5.70
N THR A 235 -16.44 9.54 -4.70
CA THR A 235 -15.02 9.24 -4.64
C THR A 235 -14.70 7.84 -5.18
N GLY A 236 -13.44 7.59 -5.51
CA GLY A 236 -13.07 6.37 -6.25
C GLY A 236 -11.71 5.82 -5.92
N GLU A 237 -10.78 5.92 -6.83
CA GLU A 237 -9.44 5.34 -6.73
C GLU A 237 -8.59 6.15 -5.73
N ALA A 238 -8.06 5.47 -4.72
CA ALA A 238 -7.46 6.12 -3.57
C ALA A 238 -6.07 5.59 -3.24
N THR A 239 -5.38 6.33 -2.38
CA THR A 239 -4.02 6.05 -1.92
C THR A 239 -3.84 6.58 -0.49
N VAL A 240 -2.94 5.96 0.26
CA VAL A 240 -2.67 6.30 1.67
C VAL A 240 -1.17 6.44 1.93
N ALA A 241 -0.81 7.28 2.90
CA ALA A 241 0.55 7.35 3.43
C ALA A 241 0.49 7.69 4.93
N GLU A 242 1.34 7.05 5.73
CA GLU A 242 1.48 7.35 7.14
C GLU A 242 2.52 8.46 7.33
N ARG A 243 2.20 9.51 8.10
CA ARG A 243 3.12 10.58 8.51
C ARG A 243 4.02 10.12 9.67
N ALA A 244 5.10 10.85 9.92
CA ALA A 244 6.04 10.56 11.00
C ALA A 244 5.41 10.63 12.41
N ASP A 245 4.29 11.33 12.56
CA ASP A 245 3.52 11.41 13.80
C ASP A 245 2.47 10.28 13.96
N GLY A 246 2.39 9.36 12.99
CA GLY A 246 1.41 8.28 12.95
C GLY A 246 0.05 8.67 12.35
N THR A 247 -0.14 9.94 11.98
CA THR A 247 -1.33 10.38 11.26
C THR A 247 -1.33 9.78 9.84
N ILE A 248 -2.46 9.28 9.39
CA ILE A 248 -2.60 8.73 8.03
C ILE A 248 -3.23 9.77 7.12
N TYR A 249 -2.53 10.12 6.05
CA TYR A 249 -3.05 10.94 4.96
C TYR A 249 -3.71 10.05 3.92
N TYR A 250 -4.97 10.33 3.60
CA TYR A 250 -5.76 9.64 2.58
C TYR A 250 -6.00 10.59 1.41
N ASN A 251 -5.74 10.13 0.18
CA ASN A 251 -6.00 10.92 -1.03
C ASN A 251 -6.80 10.09 -2.02
N THR A 252 -7.91 10.63 -2.51
CA THR A 252 -8.83 9.90 -3.40
C THR A 252 -9.20 10.70 -4.63
N ARG A 253 -9.46 9.97 -5.72
CA ARG A 253 -10.03 10.49 -6.95
C ARG A 253 -11.49 10.92 -6.71
N CYS A 254 -11.86 12.07 -7.29
CA CYS A 254 -13.23 12.50 -7.43
C CYS A 254 -13.82 12.01 -8.76
N HIS A 255 -14.68 11.00 -8.72
CA HIS A 255 -15.41 10.51 -9.88
C HIS A 255 -16.59 11.39 -10.23
N TRP A 256 -17.21 11.99 -9.22
CA TRP A 256 -18.41 12.80 -9.37
C TRP A 256 -18.42 13.94 -8.33
N ASP A 257 -18.79 15.14 -8.77
CA ASP A 257 -18.98 16.35 -7.96
C ASP A 257 -20.30 16.98 -8.36
N GLN A 258 -21.05 17.54 -7.44
CA GLN A 258 -22.31 18.26 -7.73
C GLN A 258 -22.09 19.48 -8.63
N ASN A 259 -20.90 20.06 -8.62
CA ASN A 259 -20.53 21.18 -9.46
C ASN A 259 -19.80 20.70 -10.71
N PRO A 260 -20.35 20.85 -11.93
CA PRO A 260 -19.67 20.45 -13.17
C PRO A 260 -18.50 21.41 -13.45
N ARG A 261 -17.32 21.05 -13.04
CA ARG A 261 -16.04 21.79 -13.21
C ARG A 261 -14.90 20.78 -13.30
N PRO A 262 -13.71 21.19 -13.71
CA PRO A 262 -12.54 20.33 -13.54
C PRO A 262 -12.40 19.88 -12.09
N THR A 263 -12.33 18.58 -11.88
CA THR A 263 -12.28 18.02 -10.53
C THR A 263 -10.88 18.12 -9.94
N ARG A 264 -10.80 18.02 -8.62
CA ARG A 264 -9.57 18.01 -7.85
C ARG A 264 -9.57 16.79 -6.95
N ARG A 265 -8.36 16.39 -6.53
CA ARG A 265 -8.22 15.32 -5.55
C ARG A 265 -8.88 15.71 -4.23
N ARG A 266 -9.36 14.71 -3.52
CA ARG A 266 -9.95 14.83 -2.17
C ARG A 266 -8.98 14.22 -1.18
N ALA A 267 -8.83 14.85 -0.02
CA ALA A 267 -8.00 14.34 1.05
C ALA A 267 -8.73 14.35 2.38
N ALA A 268 -8.35 13.43 3.26
CA ALA A 268 -8.76 13.39 4.65
C ALA A 268 -7.62 12.75 5.47
N VAL A 269 -7.73 12.80 6.80
CA VAL A 269 -6.75 12.20 7.69
C VAL A 269 -7.41 11.26 8.69
N SER A 270 -6.64 10.28 9.14
CA SER A 270 -7.00 9.41 10.27
C SER A 270 -5.95 9.53 11.37
N LYS A 271 -6.41 9.49 12.63
CA LYS A 271 -5.57 9.47 13.84
C LYS A 271 -5.77 8.20 14.67
N ASP A 272 -6.54 7.27 14.16
CA ASP A 272 -6.94 6.02 14.81
C ASP A 272 -6.55 4.78 13.99
N GLY A 273 -5.42 4.86 13.28
CA GLY A 273 -4.90 3.73 12.51
C GLY A 273 -5.71 3.38 11.26
N GLY A 274 -6.46 4.33 10.71
CA GLY A 274 -7.22 4.16 9.48
C GLY A 274 -8.66 3.66 9.70
N GLU A 275 -9.21 3.78 10.91
CA GLU A 275 -10.57 3.35 11.23
C GLU A 275 -11.60 4.41 10.85
N THR A 276 -11.31 5.70 11.08
CA THR A 276 -12.15 6.84 10.71
C THR A 276 -11.39 7.94 9.97
N TRP A 277 -12.10 8.75 9.16
CA TRP A 277 -11.54 9.79 8.32
C TRP A 277 -12.13 11.15 8.68
N LYS A 278 -11.26 12.15 8.91
CA LYS A 278 -11.62 13.51 9.34
C LYS A 278 -10.84 14.55 8.54
N ASP A 279 -11.10 15.82 8.82
CA ASP A 279 -10.38 16.96 8.25
C ASP A 279 -10.36 16.92 6.72
N PHE A 280 -11.55 16.65 6.14
CA PHE A 280 -11.76 16.62 4.70
C PHE A 280 -11.37 17.93 4.03
N LYS A 281 -10.64 17.82 2.91
CA LYS A 281 -10.30 18.97 2.05
C LYS A 281 -10.25 18.61 0.57
N VAL A 282 -10.52 19.62 -0.27
CA VAL A 282 -10.21 19.60 -1.70
C VAL A 282 -8.76 20.04 -1.88
N VAL A 283 -7.97 19.30 -2.65
CA VAL A 283 -6.56 19.61 -2.90
C VAL A 283 -6.45 20.32 -4.25
N ASP A 284 -6.55 21.64 -4.25
CA ASP A 284 -6.71 22.46 -5.45
C ASP A 284 -5.55 22.35 -6.45
N VAL A 285 -4.34 22.08 -5.98
CA VAL A 285 -3.14 21.94 -6.83
C VAL A 285 -3.05 20.58 -7.51
N LEU A 286 -3.76 19.56 -7.03
CA LEU A 286 -3.73 18.21 -7.59
C LEU A 286 -4.93 18.00 -8.55
N PRO A 287 -4.69 17.93 -9.87
CA PRO A 287 -5.76 17.78 -10.85
C PRO A 287 -6.36 16.38 -10.84
N ASP A 288 -7.64 16.29 -11.16
CA ASP A 288 -8.37 15.02 -11.32
C ASP A 288 -9.20 14.95 -12.60
N GLY A 289 -8.91 15.83 -13.54
CA GLY A 289 -9.52 15.87 -14.87
C GLY A 289 -10.92 16.45 -14.90
N LEU A 290 -11.68 16.09 -15.91
CA LEU A 290 -13.04 16.55 -16.11
C LEU A 290 -14.05 15.55 -15.55
N GLN A 291 -15.11 16.09 -14.90
CA GLN A 291 -16.18 15.27 -14.36
C GLN A 291 -16.92 14.47 -15.45
N HIS A 292 -17.39 13.27 -15.09
CA HIS A 292 -18.10 12.34 -15.96
C HIS A 292 -17.33 11.93 -17.23
N ARG A 293 -16.06 12.26 -17.32
CA ARG A 293 -15.16 11.83 -18.37
C ARG A 293 -14.10 10.92 -17.76
N ALA A 294 -13.57 10.01 -18.53
CA ALA A 294 -12.59 9.06 -18.02
C ALA A 294 -11.18 9.70 -17.85
N TYR A 295 -11.08 10.94 -17.38
CA TYR A 295 -9.83 11.68 -17.33
C TYR A 295 -9.11 11.61 -16.02
N GLY A 296 -9.80 11.61 -14.89
CA GLY A 296 -9.19 11.29 -13.62
C GLY A 296 -8.60 9.88 -13.64
N CYS A 297 -7.57 9.65 -12.88
CA CYS A 297 -6.87 8.37 -12.80
C CYS A 297 -6.61 7.99 -11.34
N MET A 298 -6.38 6.70 -11.09
CA MET A 298 -5.64 6.30 -9.92
C MET A 298 -4.28 7.02 -9.96
N GLY A 299 -3.97 7.74 -8.91
CA GLY A 299 -2.69 8.38 -8.71
C GLY A 299 -1.87 7.62 -7.69
N GLY A 300 -0.56 7.56 -7.88
CA GLY A 300 0.36 7.00 -6.90
C GLY A 300 0.66 7.98 -5.77
N LEU A 301 0.86 7.47 -4.57
CA LEU A 301 1.37 8.24 -3.43
C LEU A 301 2.38 7.40 -2.67
N VAL A 302 3.51 8.00 -2.33
CA VAL A 302 4.49 7.38 -1.44
C VAL A 302 5.08 8.41 -0.49
N ARG A 303 5.22 8.03 0.78
CA ARG A 303 6.12 8.72 1.72
C ARG A 303 7.52 8.16 1.52
N LEU A 304 8.52 9.00 1.35
CA LEU A 304 9.90 8.54 1.31
C LEU A 304 10.31 8.01 2.69
N PRO A 305 11.02 6.89 2.79
CA PRO A 305 11.42 6.27 4.05
C PRO A 305 12.58 7.05 4.70
N ILE A 306 12.34 8.31 5.05
CA ILE A 306 13.32 9.22 5.63
C ILE A 306 12.90 9.55 7.06
N HIS A 307 13.78 9.27 8.01
CA HIS A 307 13.50 9.45 9.43
C HIS A 307 13.07 10.89 9.77
N GLY A 308 11.95 11.01 10.46
CA GLY A 308 11.42 12.27 10.96
C GLY A 308 11.07 13.30 9.87
N ARG A 309 10.83 12.86 8.62
CA ARG A 309 10.47 13.74 7.50
C ARG A 309 9.25 13.20 6.76
N ASP A 310 8.29 14.07 6.51
CA ASP A 310 7.08 13.78 5.75
C ASP A 310 7.21 14.29 4.31
N ILE A 311 8.15 13.68 3.57
CA ILE A 311 8.30 13.94 2.14
C ILE A 311 7.39 12.98 1.38
N PHE A 312 6.36 13.51 0.74
CA PHE A 312 5.47 12.75 -0.13
C PHE A 312 5.76 13.02 -1.60
N CYS A 313 5.67 11.97 -2.41
CA CYS A 313 5.55 12.07 -3.86
C CYS A 313 4.16 11.60 -4.27
N PHE A 314 3.47 12.38 -5.09
CA PHE A 314 2.18 12.03 -5.68
C PHE A 314 2.28 12.05 -7.19
N SER A 315 1.64 11.11 -7.89
CA SER A 315 1.62 11.06 -9.34
C SER A 315 0.20 11.02 -9.89
N ASN A 316 -0.02 11.74 -10.98
CA ASN A 316 -1.26 11.68 -11.77
C ASN A 316 -1.02 12.30 -13.16
N ILE A 317 -2.03 12.31 -14.00
CA ILE A 317 -2.03 13.07 -15.24
C ILE A 317 -2.26 14.56 -14.97
N ASP A 318 -1.46 15.42 -15.60
CA ASP A 318 -1.57 16.89 -15.52
C ASP A 318 -2.13 17.45 -16.82
N THR A 319 -3.31 16.97 -17.20
CA THR A 319 -3.98 17.42 -18.42
C THR A 319 -5.05 18.46 -18.13
N LYS A 320 -5.19 19.43 -19.04
CA LYS A 320 -6.30 20.38 -19.06
C LYS A 320 -7.37 20.00 -20.09
N GLY A 321 -7.06 19.01 -20.94
CA GLY A 321 -7.90 18.58 -22.04
C GLY A 321 -8.69 17.30 -21.74
N GLU A 322 -9.23 16.73 -22.80
CA GLU A 322 -10.04 15.52 -22.74
C GLU A 322 -9.23 14.23 -22.86
N ARG A 323 -7.93 14.30 -23.07
CA ARG A 323 -7.06 13.14 -23.22
C ARG A 323 -6.33 12.83 -21.93
N ARG A 324 -6.12 11.55 -21.67
CA ARG A 324 -5.21 11.08 -20.64
C ARG A 324 -3.79 11.16 -21.17
N GLU A 325 -3.04 12.13 -20.66
CA GLU A 325 -1.66 12.41 -21.06
C GLU A 325 -0.93 13.15 -19.95
N ARG A 326 0.38 13.35 -20.12
CA ARG A 326 1.19 14.19 -19.23
C ARG A 326 1.26 13.67 -17.79
N VAL A 327 1.63 12.38 -17.62
CA VAL A 327 1.91 11.87 -16.28
C VAL A 327 3.01 12.72 -15.62
N THR A 328 2.69 13.22 -14.43
CA THR A 328 3.48 14.20 -13.68
C THR A 328 3.62 13.72 -12.24
N VAL A 329 4.71 14.08 -11.59
CA VAL A 329 4.93 13.82 -10.15
C VAL A 329 4.96 15.16 -9.42
N TRP A 330 4.25 15.24 -8.31
CA TRP A 330 4.26 16.34 -7.35
C TRP A 330 5.04 15.94 -6.10
N GLY A 331 5.72 16.91 -5.46
CA GLY A 331 6.40 16.73 -4.18
C GLY A 331 5.80 17.60 -3.09
N SER A 332 5.56 17.00 -1.93
CA SER A 332 5.19 17.64 -0.68
C SER A 332 6.29 17.42 0.37
N PHE A 333 6.48 18.37 1.28
CA PHE A 333 7.50 18.31 2.33
C PHE A 333 6.91 18.49 3.75
N ASP A 334 5.59 18.47 3.83
CA ASP A 334 4.78 18.70 5.02
C ASP A 334 3.65 17.66 5.18
N GLY A 335 3.85 16.46 4.60
CA GLY A 335 2.90 15.37 4.73
C GLY A 335 1.60 15.55 3.94
N GLY A 336 1.67 16.26 2.79
CA GLY A 336 0.53 16.44 1.89
C GLY A 336 -0.33 17.67 2.19
N GLU A 337 0.15 18.59 3.04
CA GLU A 337 -0.53 19.87 3.26
C GLU A 337 -0.35 20.81 2.09
N THR A 338 0.88 20.94 1.57
CA THR A 338 1.20 21.69 0.35
C THR A 338 2.01 20.85 -0.64
N TRP A 339 1.96 21.22 -1.93
CA TRP A 339 2.62 20.53 -3.03
C TRP A 339 3.43 21.52 -3.89
N PRO A 340 4.54 22.07 -3.36
CA PRO A 340 5.24 23.22 -3.94
C PRO A 340 6.00 22.95 -5.23
N VAL A 341 6.22 21.71 -5.61
CA VAL A 341 6.98 21.34 -6.81
C VAL A 341 6.29 20.24 -7.58
N LYS A 342 6.37 20.31 -8.90
CA LYS A 342 5.95 19.22 -9.80
C LYS A 342 6.94 19.04 -10.94
N ARG A 343 7.02 17.82 -11.48
CA ARG A 343 7.82 17.56 -12.66
C ARG A 343 7.13 16.58 -13.61
N LEU A 344 7.09 16.97 -14.89
CA LEU A 344 6.59 16.15 -15.98
C LEU A 344 7.50 14.95 -16.20
N VAL A 345 6.92 13.74 -16.29
CA VAL A 345 7.61 12.48 -16.55
C VAL A 345 7.49 12.08 -18.02
N GLU A 346 6.28 12.11 -18.57
CA GLU A 346 5.97 11.75 -19.96
C GLU A 346 4.95 12.73 -20.50
N SER A 347 5.24 13.35 -21.65
CA SER A 347 4.33 14.33 -22.29
C SER A 347 3.23 13.69 -23.12
N GLY A 348 3.44 12.46 -23.57
CA GLY A 348 2.53 11.73 -24.43
C GLY A 348 1.37 11.04 -23.70
N PRO A 349 0.61 10.19 -24.43
CA PRO A 349 -0.47 9.42 -23.84
C PRO A 349 -0.02 8.62 -22.62
N SER A 350 -0.64 8.89 -21.50
CA SER A 350 -0.36 8.25 -20.22
C SER A 350 -1.62 8.30 -19.34
N ALA A 351 -1.75 7.37 -18.39
CA ALA A 351 -2.95 7.30 -17.57
C ALA A 351 -2.63 6.89 -16.14
N TYR A 352 -3.15 5.76 -15.69
CA TYR A 352 -2.98 5.28 -14.32
C TYR A 352 -1.52 5.17 -13.92
N SER A 353 -1.21 5.50 -12.68
CA SER A 353 0.15 5.53 -12.16
C SER A 353 0.21 5.11 -10.69
N SER A 354 1.32 4.52 -10.31
CA SER A 354 1.61 4.02 -8.98
C SER A 354 3.03 4.41 -8.58
N LEU A 355 3.23 4.82 -7.33
CA LEU A 355 4.52 5.25 -6.78
C LEU A 355 4.96 4.35 -5.65
N ASN A 356 6.27 4.07 -5.57
CA ASN A 356 6.90 3.49 -4.38
C ASN A 356 8.34 4.01 -4.24
N ALA A 357 8.93 3.81 -3.06
CA ALA A 357 10.29 4.23 -2.76
C ALA A 357 11.19 3.03 -2.45
N GLY A 358 12.46 3.16 -2.79
CA GLY A 358 13.47 2.14 -2.49
C GLY A 358 13.72 1.98 -1.00
N ARG A 359 14.15 0.79 -0.61
CA ARG A 359 14.41 0.41 0.77
C ARG A 359 15.86 0.75 1.16
N PRO A 360 16.09 1.23 2.38
CA PRO A 360 17.44 1.47 2.91
C PRO A 360 18.31 0.21 2.85
N HIS A 361 19.59 0.40 2.56
CA HIS A 361 20.62 -0.66 2.51
C HIS A 361 20.35 -1.80 1.53
N THR A 362 19.57 -1.54 0.48
CA THR A 362 19.27 -2.48 -0.60
C THR A 362 19.65 -1.90 -1.97
N PRO A 363 19.66 -2.70 -3.05
CA PRO A 363 19.90 -2.19 -4.41
C PRO A 363 18.90 -1.10 -4.87
N SER A 364 17.76 -0.96 -4.18
CA SER A 364 16.74 0.03 -4.48
C SER A 364 16.91 1.36 -3.74
N GLU A 365 17.87 1.48 -2.81
CA GLU A 365 18.04 2.64 -1.96
C GLU A 365 18.18 3.95 -2.74
N GLY A 366 17.50 5.00 -2.27
CA GLY A 366 17.54 6.34 -2.87
C GLY A 366 16.81 6.47 -4.21
N GLN A 367 16.10 5.42 -4.67
CA GLN A 367 15.27 5.46 -5.86
C GLN A 367 13.81 5.77 -5.49
N ILE A 368 13.14 6.49 -6.38
CA ILE A 368 11.69 6.66 -6.41
C ILE A 368 11.21 6.01 -7.70
N TYR A 369 10.24 5.12 -7.60
CA TYR A 369 9.70 4.35 -8.70
C TYR A 369 8.32 4.85 -9.07
N LEU A 370 8.10 5.09 -10.36
CA LEU A 370 6.79 5.40 -10.92
C LEU A 370 6.46 4.38 -12.02
N HIS A 371 5.50 3.50 -11.76
CA HIS A 371 4.95 2.60 -12.77
C HIS A 371 3.66 3.21 -13.34
N TYR A 372 3.59 3.40 -14.66
CA TYR A 372 2.49 4.12 -15.30
C TYR A 372 2.11 3.57 -16.68
N GLU A 373 0.84 3.71 -17.02
CA GLU A 373 0.36 3.43 -18.38
C GLU A 373 0.99 4.43 -19.37
N ALA A 374 1.56 3.92 -20.48
CA ALA A 374 2.22 4.72 -21.50
C ALA A 374 2.00 4.11 -22.88
N GLY A 375 1.11 4.68 -23.66
CA GLY A 375 0.70 4.10 -24.94
C GLY A 375 0.12 2.70 -24.76
N ASN A 376 0.61 1.72 -25.52
CA ASN A 376 0.23 0.32 -25.36
C ASN A 376 1.13 -0.34 -24.31
N GLY A 377 0.59 -0.59 -23.09
CA GLY A 377 1.29 -1.19 -21.99
C GLY A 377 1.78 -0.19 -20.96
N SER A 378 2.91 -0.45 -20.30
CA SER A 378 3.39 0.38 -19.20
C SER A 378 4.90 0.59 -19.21
N LYS A 379 5.31 1.67 -18.54
CA LYS A 379 6.72 2.01 -18.27
C LYS A 379 6.96 2.12 -16.76
N LEU A 380 8.17 1.81 -16.33
CA LEU A 380 8.69 2.17 -15.02
C LEU A 380 9.71 3.29 -15.19
N ALA A 381 9.44 4.43 -14.56
CA ALA A 381 10.43 5.47 -14.35
C ALA A 381 11.11 5.28 -13.00
N ARG A 382 12.43 5.57 -12.94
CA ARG A 382 13.23 5.63 -11.72
C ARG A 382 13.88 6.98 -11.65
N PHE A 383 13.79 7.62 -10.50
CA PHE A 383 14.38 8.94 -10.30
C PHE A 383 14.74 9.16 -8.84
N ASN A 384 15.51 10.21 -8.55
CA ASN A 384 15.78 10.64 -7.19
C ASN A 384 15.07 11.96 -6.86
N LEU A 385 15.05 12.32 -5.59
CA LEU A 385 14.41 13.56 -5.13
C LEU A 385 15.01 14.81 -5.78
N THR A 386 16.32 14.84 -6.00
CA THR A 386 16.98 15.97 -6.69
C THR A 386 16.42 16.18 -8.10
N TRP A 387 16.10 15.09 -8.82
CA TRP A 387 15.45 15.24 -10.11
C TRP A 387 14.09 15.93 -9.95
N LEU A 388 13.24 15.49 -9.02
CA LEU A 388 11.94 16.13 -8.78
C LEU A 388 12.06 17.59 -8.39
N LEU A 389 13.01 17.94 -7.54
CA LEU A 389 13.28 19.31 -7.08
C LEU A 389 13.66 20.29 -8.21
N GLY A 390 14.22 19.79 -9.31
CA GLY A 390 14.49 20.55 -10.54
C GLY A 390 13.24 20.80 -11.40
N GLY A 391 12.04 20.49 -10.94
CA GLY A 391 10.79 20.73 -11.65
C GLY A 391 10.23 22.15 -11.48
N GLU A 392 8.99 22.32 -11.93
CA GLU A 392 8.25 23.59 -11.87
C GLU A 392 7.75 23.84 -10.44
N ARG A 393 7.73 25.11 -10.01
CA ARG A 393 7.06 25.53 -8.79
C ARG A 393 5.56 25.68 -9.08
N THR A 394 4.74 25.15 -8.17
CA THR A 394 3.28 25.19 -8.32
C THR A 394 2.65 26.47 -7.76
N GLY A 395 3.35 27.14 -6.85
CA GLY A 395 2.82 28.26 -6.07
C GLY A 395 2.05 27.82 -4.81
N ASP A 396 1.99 26.52 -4.54
CA ASP A 396 1.35 25.94 -3.35
C ASP A 396 2.41 25.60 -2.30
N GLY A 397 2.75 26.58 -1.46
CA GLY A 397 3.80 26.47 -0.45
C GLY A 397 5.21 26.60 -1.02
N GLU A 398 6.19 26.26 -0.19
CA GLU A 398 7.62 26.40 -0.51
C GLU A 398 8.38 25.07 -0.32
N VAL A 399 9.39 24.85 -1.15
CA VAL A 399 10.35 23.78 -0.93
C VAL A 399 11.29 24.21 0.19
N PRO A 400 11.34 23.49 1.32
CA PRO A 400 12.16 23.91 2.46
C PRO A 400 13.66 23.81 2.12
N ALA A 401 14.47 24.72 2.65
CA ALA A 401 15.90 24.80 2.38
C ALA A 401 16.64 23.48 2.68
N TRP A 402 16.25 22.77 3.75
CA TRP A 402 16.87 21.49 4.11
C TRP A 402 16.67 20.38 3.06
N ALA A 403 15.65 20.46 2.22
CA ALA A 403 15.40 19.46 1.17
C ALA A 403 16.37 19.59 -0.02
N THR A 404 17.09 20.71 -0.13
CA THR A 404 18.03 21.01 -1.23
C THR A 404 19.49 20.98 -0.79
N GLN A 405 19.76 20.80 0.51
CA GLN A 405 21.12 20.77 1.06
C GLN A 405 21.67 19.35 1.05
N LEU A 406 22.83 19.16 0.41
CA LEU A 406 23.62 17.92 0.41
C LEU A 406 24.42 17.77 1.72
#